data_71d908ada472f39278e85d2ea7318005
#
_entry.id   71d908ada472f39278e85d2ea7318005
#
_cell.length_a   1.000
_cell.length_b   1.000
_cell.length_c   1.000
_cell.angle_alpha   90.00
_cell.angle_beta   90.00
_cell.angle_gamma   90.00
#
_symmetry.space_group_name_H-M   'P 1'
#
loop_
_entity.id
_entity.type
_entity.pdbx_description
1 polymer ?
#
loop_
_entity_poly.entity_id
_entity_poly.type
_entity_poly.pdbx_seq_one_letter_code
_entity_poly.pdbx_strand_id
1 'polypeptide(L)'
;MHEWDAEAMQCLKMAVIGVGALGRHHARILSQMENIDLVAVADPNEQQGRSVAETSGCEWTADYRELIGRVDAASIVVPTFLHRPVAAEFLQAGVPVLIEKPLAGNVPDGEALVELAAEKSVALQVGHVERFNPTFQKLQAVTGAAKYIRAERLSPYAFRSMDIGAVHDLMIHDIDLVLALARSPVDRVEAFGASIVGGCEDAVQARLVFENGCIADLTANRVCPQPRRTLQVWSDTGCIDADLHQRKITEFRPGAALLAGELPYDLAMQPGAEIASLKQQIFERFITITETDAAADDALTAELASFAASVRHGTTPAVDGAQALAALRIAGRVVESVQNHRWDGVADGRIGPHAHAIHTKRRAA
;
A
#
# COMPACT_ATOMS: atom_id res chain seq x y z
N MET A 1 44.50 17.19 3.15
CA MET A 1 44.15 15.88 3.77
C MET A 1 43.27 16.26 4.94
N HIS A 2 41.97 16.36 4.70
CA HIS A 2 40.98 16.60 5.75
C HIS A 2 40.46 15.23 6.19
N GLU A 3 40.79 14.88 7.43
CA GLU A 3 40.20 13.80 8.17
C GLU A 3 38.70 14.14 8.31
N TRP A 4 37.86 13.42 7.58
CA TRP A 4 36.45 13.31 7.91
C TRP A 4 36.41 12.30 9.04
N ASP A 5 36.22 12.81 10.25
CA ASP A 5 35.89 12.01 11.41
C ASP A 5 34.72 11.07 11.06
N ALA A 6 35.02 9.78 11.01
CA ALA A 6 34.02 8.75 11.12
C ALA A 6 33.49 8.84 12.57
N GLU A 7 32.53 9.74 12.83
CA GLU A 7 31.68 9.60 13.98
C GLU A 7 31.10 8.20 13.89
N ALA A 8 31.45 7.35 14.83
CA ALA A 8 30.92 6.01 14.95
C ALA A 8 29.42 6.17 14.97
N MET A 9 28.74 5.83 13.84
CA MET A 9 27.28 5.97 13.72
C MET A 9 26.66 5.13 14.82
N GLN A 10 26.11 5.80 15.83
CA GLN A 10 25.47 5.14 16.96
C GLN A 10 24.35 4.26 16.43
N CYS A 11 24.38 2.96 16.80
CA CYS A 11 23.31 2.03 16.43
C CYS A 11 21.95 2.55 16.92
N LEU A 12 20.96 2.59 16.02
CA LEU A 12 19.61 2.97 16.36
C LEU A 12 18.95 1.82 17.13
N LYS A 13 18.55 2.04 18.37
CA LYS A 13 17.87 1.06 19.21
C LYS A 13 16.41 0.97 18.81
N MET A 14 16.00 -0.20 18.38
CA MET A 14 14.62 -0.44 17.93
C MET A 14 13.96 -1.60 18.66
N ALA A 15 12.64 -1.57 18.71
CA ALA A 15 11.83 -2.71 19.16
C ALA A 15 10.74 -3.04 18.14
N VAL A 16 10.26 -4.29 18.17
CA VAL A 16 9.08 -4.73 17.43
C VAL A 16 7.99 -5.09 18.41
N ILE A 17 6.83 -4.47 18.26
CA ILE A 17 5.66 -4.64 19.12
C ILE A 17 4.62 -5.47 18.37
N GLY A 18 4.37 -6.70 18.85
CA GLY A 18 3.60 -7.72 18.16
C GLY A 18 4.46 -8.51 17.18
N VAL A 19 4.69 -9.80 17.46
CA VAL A 19 5.51 -10.69 16.64
C VAL A 19 4.72 -11.84 16.04
N GLY A 20 3.50 -11.54 15.61
CA GLY A 20 2.63 -12.43 14.85
C GLY A 20 3.19 -12.79 13.46
N ALA A 21 2.29 -13.10 12.53
CA ALA A 21 2.67 -13.55 11.18
C ALA A 21 3.57 -12.55 10.43
N LEU A 22 3.36 -11.24 10.63
CA LEU A 22 4.14 -10.18 9.97
C LEU A 22 5.29 -9.68 10.87
N GLY A 23 5.04 -9.42 12.16
CA GLY A 23 6.05 -8.85 13.06
C GLY A 23 7.31 -9.69 13.22
N ARG A 24 7.23 -11.02 13.11
CA ARG A 24 8.43 -11.89 13.06
C ARG A 24 9.35 -11.55 11.87
N HIS A 25 8.80 -11.07 10.74
CA HIS A 25 9.61 -10.65 9.61
C HIS A 25 10.27 -9.30 9.87
N HIS A 26 9.57 -8.37 10.54
CA HIS A 26 10.16 -7.11 10.99
C HIS A 26 11.34 -7.37 11.94
N ALA A 27 11.15 -8.22 12.97
CA ALA A 27 12.21 -8.58 13.90
C ALA A 27 13.43 -9.20 13.20
N ARG A 28 13.18 -10.18 12.31
CA ARG A 28 14.24 -10.82 11.52
C ARG A 28 15.02 -9.82 10.66
N ILE A 29 14.34 -8.92 9.96
CA ILE A 29 14.99 -7.95 9.09
C ILE A 29 15.76 -6.93 9.92
N LEU A 30 15.15 -6.34 10.95
CA LEU A 30 15.82 -5.36 11.81
C LEU A 30 17.06 -5.93 12.51
N SER A 31 17.02 -7.19 12.94
CA SER A 31 18.18 -7.86 13.57
C SER A 31 19.36 -8.11 12.59
N GLN A 32 19.12 -8.03 11.29
CA GLN A 32 20.12 -8.24 10.23
C GLN A 32 20.62 -6.93 9.61
N MET A 33 19.97 -5.80 9.93
CA MET A 33 20.34 -4.49 9.39
C MET A 33 21.60 -3.92 10.07
N GLU A 34 22.53 -3.43 9.27
CA GLU A 34 23.67 -2.69 9.78
C GLU A 34 23.18 -1.43 10.52
N ASN A 35 23.85 -1.10 11.63
CA ASN A 35 23.55 0.08 12.46
C ASN A 35 22.14 0.09 13.10
N ILE A 36 21.47 -1.05 13.19
CA ILE A 36 20.28 -1.25 14.02
C ILE A 36 20.63 -2.18 15.17
N ASP A 37 20.24 -1.79 16.37
CA ASP A 37 20.25 -2.64 17.55
C ASP A 37 18.78 -3.01 17.85
N LEU A 38 18.38 -4.22 17.48
CA LEU A 38 17.06 -4.74 17.86
C LEU A 38 17.12 -5.13 19.35
N VAL A 39 16.74 -4.19 20.22
CA VAL A 39 16.84 -4.37 21.69
C VAL A 39 15.89 -5.46 22.17
N ALA A 40 14.64 -5.43 21.71
CA ALA A 40 13.62 -6.37 22.18
C ALA A 40 12.47 -6.55 21.21
N VAL A 41 11.73 -7.65 21.41
CA VAL A 41 10.37 -7.83 20.87
C VAL A 41 9.39 -7.90 22.03
N ALA A 42 8.18 -7.33 21.82
CA ALA A 42 7.11 -7.39 22.79
C ALA A 42 5.90 -8.16 22.23
N ASP A 43 5.45 -9.18 22.93
CA ASP A 43 4.25 -9.96 22.58
C ASP A 43 3.67 -10.61 23.85
N PRO A 44 2.36 -10.49 24.11
CA PRO A 44 1.72 -11.13 25.26
C PRO A 44 1.71 -12.67 25.16
N ASN A 45 1.89 -13.23 23.97
CA ASN A 45 2.09 -14.67 23.80
C ASN A 45 3.57 -15.00 24.08
N GLU A 46 3.85 -15.48 25.31
CA GLU A 46 5.20 -15.80 25.77
C GLU A 46 5.93 -16.80 24.85
N GLN A 47 5.26 -17.86 24.43
CA GLN A 47 5.89 -18.88 23.58
C GLN A 47 6.34 -18.30 22.24
N GLN A 48 5.49 -17.51 21.60
CA GLN A 48 5.79 -16.85 20.32
C GLN A 48 6.85 -15.76 20.48
N GLY A 49 6.70 -14.91 21.50
CA GLY A 49 7.62 -13.82 21.78
C GLY A 49 9.04 -14.30 22.04
N ARG A 50 9.21 -15.31 22.92
CA ARG A 50 10.52 -15.91 23.21
C ARG A 50 11.15 -16.58 22.00
N SER A 51 10.37 -17.31 21.21
CA SER A 51 10.87 -17.96 19.97
C SER A 51 11.41 -16.94 18.96
N VAL A 52 10.72 -15.82 18.79
CA VAL A 52 11.19 -14.74 17.87
C VAL A 52 12.40 -14.02 18.47
N ALA A 53 12.40 -13.73 19.76
CA ALA A 53 13.52 -13.10 20.45
C ALA A 53 14.81 -13.93 20.32
N GLU A 54 14.74 -15.24 20.56
CA GLU A 54 15.87 -16.16 20.42
C GLU A 54 16.39 -16.18 18.99
N THR A 55 15.49 -16.27 17.99
CA THR A 55 15.87 -16.29 16.56
C THR A 55 16.49 -14.98 16.10
N SER A 56 16.06 -13.86 16.67
CA SER A 56 16.51 -12.50 16.31
C SER A 56 17.66 -12.00 17.19
N GLY A 57 18.06 -12.75 18.23
CA GLY A 57 19.15 -12.38 19.13
C GLY A 57 18.85 -11.16 20.01
N CYS A 58 17.60 -10.98 20.46
CA CYS A 58 17.18 -9.84 21.26
C CYS A 58 16.39 -10.26 22.51
N GLU A 59 16.01 -9.30 23.35
CA GLU A 59 15.19 -9.56 24.52
C GLU A 59 13.71 -9.80 24.15
N TRP A 60 12.95 -10.46 25.05
CA TRP A 60 11.50 -10.54 24.99
C TRP A 60 10.88 -9.93 26.25
N THR A 61 9.77 -9.22 26.07
CA THR A 61 8.88 -8.81 27.14
C THR A 61 7.42 -9.08 26.78
N ALA A 62 6.57 -9.28 27.79
CA ALA A 62 5.12 -9.39 27.61
C ALA A 62 4.45 -8.01 27.50
N ASP A 63 5.03 -6.98 28.12
CA ASP A 63 4.48 -5.63 28.16
C ASP A 63 5.41 -4.65 27.38
N TYR A 64 4.92 -4.13 26.26
CA TYR A 64 5.64 -3.17 25.45
C TYR A 64 6.01 -1.87 26.18
N ARG A 65 5.30 -1.53 27.26
CA ARG A 65 5.55 -0.31 28.05
C ARG A 65 6.93 -0.31 28.69
N GLU A 66 7.47 -1.49 28.96
CA GLU A 66 8.83 -1.66 29.51
C GLU A 66 9.92 -1.19 28.51
N LEU A 67 9.58 -1.01 27.24
CA LEU A 67 10.49 -0.57 26.19
C LEU A 67 10.50 0.94 25.99
N ILE A 68 9.49 1.66 26.51
CA ILE A 68 9.43 3.13 26.45
C ILE A 68 10.59 3.70 27.26
N GLY A 69 11.41 4.55 26.62
CA GLY A 69 12.64 5.10 27.19
C GLY A 69 13.88 4.18 27.09
N ARG A 70 13.75 2.98 26.52
CA ARG A 70 14.86 2.07 26.24
C ARG A 70 15.22 2.02 24.75
N VAL A 71 14.30 2.47 23.87
CA VAL A 71 14.46 2.43 22.41
C VAL A 71 14.32 3.81 21.80
N ASP A 72 14.99 4.01 20.67
CA ASP A 72 14.96 5.24 19.88
C ASP A 72 13.78 5.25 18.90
N ALA A 73 13.27 4.07 18.52
CA ALA A 73 12.11 3.91 17.63
C ALA A 73 11.43 2.55 17.82
N ALA A 74 10.16 2.44 17.43
CA ALA A 74 9.41 1.20 17.51
C ALA A 74 8.68 0.86 16.20
N SER A 75 8.67 -0.44 15.85
CA SER A 75 7.85 -0.99 14.78
C SER A 75 6.63 -1.68 15.39
N ILE A 76 5.42 -1.18 15.12
CA ILE A 76 4.16 -1.61 15.73
C ILE A 76 3.40 -2.48 14.73
N VAL A 77 3.33 -3.78 15.03
CA VAL A 77 2.76 -4.83 14.17
C VAL A 77 1.72 -5.66 14.93
N VAL A 78 0.93 -4.96 15.72
CA VAL A 78 -0.19 -5.52 16.50
C VAL A 78 -1.48 -5.57 15.67
N PRO A 79 -2.56 -6.22 16.12
CA PRO A 79 -3.87 -6.10 15.48
C PRO A 79 -4.35 -4.64 15.38
N THR A 80 -5.04 -4.30 14.31
CA THR A 80 -5.42 -2.91 13.96
C THR A 80 -6.11 -2.14 15.09
N PHE A 81 -6.96 -2.80 15.89
CA PHE A 81 -7.65 -2.15 17.00
C PHE A 81 -6.70 -1.74 18.16
N LEU A 82 -5.47 -2.25 18.18
CA LEU A 82 -4.42 -1.87 19.11
C LEU A 82 -3.44 -0.81 18.56
N HIS A 83 -3.53 -0.45 17.26
CA HIS A 83 -2.60 0.53 16.67
C HIS A 83 -2.61 1.85 17.45
N ARG A 84 -3.81 2.44 17.65
CA ARG A 84 -3.93 3.72 18.36
C ARG A 84 -3.44 3.65 19.81
N PRO A 85 -3.93 2.74 20.69
CA PRO A 85 -3.50 2.74 22.09
C PRO A 85 -1.99 2.49 22.22
N VAL A 86 -1.39 1.59 21.44
CA VAL A 86 0.03 1.28 21.54
C VAL A 86 0.88 2.41 20.97
N ALA A 87 0.57 2.90 19.76
CA ALA A 87 1.35 3.97 19.13
C ALA A 87 1.29 5.28 19.90
N ALA A 88 0.14 5.62 20.47
CA ALA A 88 -0.01 6.84 21.26
C ALA A 88 0.91 6.89 22.48
N GLU A 89 1.15 5.78 23.17
CA GLU A 89 2.07 5.73 24.31
C GLU A 89 3.52 6.01 23.89
N PHE A 90 4.00 5.45 22.76
CA PHE A 90 5.32 5.73 22.21
C PHE A 90 5.45 7.18 21.72
N LEU A 91 4.48 7.65 20.92
CA LEU A 91 4.47 9.04 20.42
C LEU A 91 4.44 10.05 21.56
N GLN A 92 3.63 9.80 22.61
CA GLN A 92 3.55 10.66 23.80
C GLN A 92 4.89 10.77 24.53
N ALA A 93 5.68 9.66 24.51
CA ALA A 93 7.03 9.63 25.07
C ALA A 93 8.12 10.20 24.13
N GLY A 94 7.73 10.72 22.96
CA GLY A 94 8.67 11.26 21.97
C GLY A 94 9.43 10.20 21.16
N VAL A 95 8.91 8.96 21.10
CA VAL A 95 9.51 7.85 20.37
C VAL A 95 8.86 7.72 18.99
N PRO A 96 9.63 7.85 17.89
CA PRO A 96 9.16 7.61 16.52
C PRO A 96 8.61 6.20 16.35
N VAL A 97 7.56 6.07 15.50
CA VAL A 97 6.93 4.78 15.25
C VAL A 97 6.72 4.51 13.77
N LEU A 98 6.90 3.24 13.38
CA LEU A 98 6.33 2.66 12.17
C LEU A 98 5.12 1.82 12.59
N ILE A 99 3.95 2.12 12.07
CA ILE A 99 2.71 1.38 12.34
C ILE A 99 2.33 0.61 11.08
N GLU A 100 2.02 -0.68 11.22
CA GLU A 100 1.47 -1.45 10.11
C GLU A 100 0.14 -0.88 9.59
N LYS A 101 -0.12 -1.11 8.29
CA LYS A 101 -1.39 -0.70 7.69
C LYS A 101 -2.59 -1.51 8.24
N PRO A 102 -3.78 -0.93 8.31
CA PRO A 102 -4.07 0.49 8.15
C PRO A 102 -3.56 1.30 9.33
N LEU A 103 -3.34 2.61 9.18
CA LEU A 103 -2.88 3.51 10.25
C LEU A 103 -3.67 3.32 11.56
N ALA A 104 -4.99 3.16 11.46
CA ALA A 104 -5.89 2.91 12.58
C ALA A 104 -7.15 2.18 12.10
N GLY A 105 -7.99 1.74 13.03
CA GLY A 105 -9.25 1.07 12.74
C GLY A 105 -10.36 2.01 12.21
N ASN A 106 -10.20 3.32 12.38
CA ASN A 106 -11.13 4.35 11.93
C ASN A 106 -10.40 5.69 11.73
N VAL A 107 -11.04 6.62 11.03
CA VAL A 107 -10.47 7.93 10.71
C VAL A 107 -10.19 8.78 11.95
N PRO A 108 -11.09 8.93 12.95
CA PRO A 108 -10.79 9.71 14.16
C PRO A 108 -9.56 9.22 14.93
N ASP A 109 -9.34 7.92 15.01
CA ASP A 109 -8.15 7.36 15.65
C ASP A 109 -6.88 7.65 14.85
N GLY A 110 -6.97 7.62 13.52
CA GLY A 110 -5.87 8.00 12.64
C GLY A 110 -5.53 9.49 12.75
N GLU A 111 -6.54 10.36 12.79
CA GLU A 111 -6.37 11.81 13.01
C GLU A 111 -5.64 12.09 14.32
N ALA A 112 -6.09 11.47 15.42
CA ALA A 112 -5.48 11.63 16.73
C ALA A 112 -3.99 11.20 16.76
N LEU A 113 -3.61 10.15 16.03
CA LEU A 113 -2.21 9.71 15.92
C LEU A 113 -1.36 10.71 15.12
N VAL A 114 -1.87 11.23 14.00
CA VAL A 114 -1.18 12.21 13.18
C VAL A 114 -1.00 13.53 13.94
N GLU A 115 -2.02 14.00 14.62
CA GLU A 115 -1.96 15.22 15.46
C GLU A 115 -0.95 15.04 16.59
N LEU A 116 -0.96 13.90 17.29
CA LEU A 116 -0.02 13.62 18.37
C LEU A 116 1.44 13.56 17.87
N ALA A 117 1.70 12.91 16.74
CA ALA A 117 3.03 12.86 16.15
C ALA A 117 3.54 14.25 15.77
N ALA A 118 2.67 15.10 15.21
CA ALA A 118 2.97 16.49 14.89
C ALA A 118 3.23 17.33 16.15
N GLU A 119 2.39 17.21 17.19
CA GLU A 119 2.56 17.89 18.49
C GLU A 119 3.91 17.55 19.11
N LYS A 120 4.30 16.27 19.08
CA LYS A 120 5.57 15.80 19.64
C LYS A 120 6.76 16.00 18.72
N SER A 121 6.53 16.40 17.46
CA SER A 121 7.57 16.55 16.42
C SER A 121 8.37 15.24 16.22
N VAL A 122 7.70 14.09 16.23
CA VAL A 122 8.30 12.77 16.02
C VAL A 122 7.82 12.13 14.72
N ALA A 123 8.67 11.29 14.13
CA ALA A 123 8.35 10.60 12.88
C ALA A 123 7.25 9.54 13.12
N LEU A 124 6.21 9.58 12.28
CA LEU A 124 5.17 8.57 12.15
C LEU A 124 5.18 8.06 10.71
N GLN A 125 5.66 6.83 10.51
CA GLN A 125 5.57 6.10 9.25
C GLN A 125 4.47 5.06 9.30
N VAL A 126 3.85 4.78 8.16
CA VAL A 126 2.84 3.70 8.06
C VAL A 126 3.27 2.66 7.04
N GLY A 127 3.04 1.40 7.37
CA GLY A 127 3.49 0.21 6.64
C GLY A 127 2.77 -0.03 5.31
N HIS A 128 2.72 0.97 4.44
CA HIS A 128 2.28 0.79 3.06
C HIS A 128 3.44 0.25 2.21
N VAL A 129 3.80 -0.99 2.46
CA VAL A 129 4.98 -1.67 1.91
C VAL A 129 5.04 -1.64 0.37
N GLU A 130 3.90 -1.59 -0.33
CA GLU A 130 3.87 -1.52 -1.81
C GLU A 130 4.47 -0.22 -2.36
N ARG A 131 4.60 0.85 -1.56
CA ARG A 131 5.34 2.08 -1.93
C ARG A 131 6.84 1.83 -2.10
N PHE A 132 7.35 0.78 -1.46
CA PHE A 132 8.73 0.33 -1.51
C PHE A 132 8.92 -0.83 -2.50
N ASN A 133 7.86 -1.27 -3.18
CA ASN A 133 7.95 -2.27 -4.24
C ASN A 133 8.77 -1.69 -5.41
N PRO A 134 9.88 -2.33 -5.83
CA PRO A 134 10.74 -1.79 -6.88
C PRO A 134 10.00 -1.55 -8.22
N THR A 135 8.98 -2.37 -8.51
CA THR A 135 8.13 -2.19 -9.69
C THR A 135 7.32 -0.90 -9.61
N PHE A 136 6.74 -0.61 -8.44
CA PHE A 136 6.00 0.63 -8.24
C PHE A 136 6.93 1.85 -8.30
N GLN A 137 8.10 1.79 -7.66
CA GLN A 137 9.07 2.88 -7.67
C GLN A 137 9.53 3.20 -9.11
N LYS A 138 9.80 2.16 -9.90
CA LYS A 138 10.17 2.32 -11.30
C LYS A 138 9.01 2.89 -12.12
N LEU A 139 7.78 2.36 -11.95
CA LEU A 139 6.58 2.91 -12.59
C LEU A 139 6.41 4.39 -12.25
N GLN A 140 6.50 4.76 -10.98
CA GLN A 140 6.35 6.15 -10.52
C GLN A 140 7.41 7.08 -11.13
N ALA A 141 8.65 6.60 -11.29
CA ALA A 141 9.75 7.38 -11.85
C ALA A 141 9.56 7.68 -13.35
N VAL A 142 8.90 6.78 -14.11
CA VAL A 142 8.70 6.92 -15.56
C VAL A 142 7.30 7.42 -15.95
N THR A 143 6.37 7.51 -14.98
CA THR A 143 5.02 8.03 -15.19
C THR A 143 5.04 9.55 -15.22
N GLY A 144 4.52 10.14 -16.32
CA GLY A 144 4.21 11.57 -16.38
C GLY A 144 2.97 11.93 -15.55
N ALA A 145 2.23 12.96 -15.98
CA ALA A 145 0.97 13.34 -15.33
C ALA A 145 -0.11 12.26 -15.58
N ALA A 146 -0.42 11.47 -14.56
CA ALA A 146 -1.43 10.42 -14.67
C ALA A 146 -2.80 10.98 -15.02
N LYS A 147 -3.47 10.38 -16.01
CA LYS A 147 -4.81 10.73 -16.49
C LYS A 147 -5.84 9.65 -16.16
N TYR A 148 -5.44 8.39 -16.29
CA TYR A 148 -6.25 7.26 -15.92
C TYR A 148 -5.36 6.19 -15.29
N ILE A 149 -5.85 5.61 -14.20
CA ILE A 149 -5.16 4.54 -13.48
C ILE A 149 -6.13 3.38 -13.31
N ARG A 150 -5.69 2.18 -13.60
CA ARG A 150 -6.41 0.95 -13.27
C ARG A 150 -5.54 0.11 -12.35
N ALA A 151 -6.10 -0.29 -11.20
CA ALA A 151 -5.42 -1.13 -10.23
C ALA A 151 -6.24 -2.40 -9.96
N GLU A 152 -5.59 -3.55 -9.93
CA GLU A 152 -6.22 -4.83 -9.61
C GLU A 152 -5.41 -5.56 -8.54
N ARG A 153 -6.08 -5.93 -7.44
CA ARG A 153 -5.52 -6.74 -6.37
C ARG A 153 -6.44 -7.91 -6.03
N LEU A 154 -6.06 -9.06 -6.54
CA LEU A 154 -6.82 -10.30 -6.42
C LEU A 154 -6.01 -11.30 -5.59
N SER A 155 -6.66 -12.04 -4.70
CA SER A 155 -6.03 -13.09 -3.91
C SER A 155 -6.98 -14.24 -3.58
N PRO A 156 -6.47 -15.46 -3.34
CA PRO A 156 -7.23 -16.51 -2.69
C PRO A 156 -7.62 -16.11 -1.26
N TYR A 157 -8.70 -16.67 -0.75
CA TYR A 157 -9.14 -16.44 0.62
C TYR A 157 -8.18 -17.11 1.62
N ALA A 158 -7.57 -16.29 2.48
CA ALA A 158 -6.47 -16.73 3.34
C ALA A 158 -6.85 -16.93 4.82
N PHE A 159 -8.13 -16.79 5.21
CA PHE A 159 -8.62 -16.87 6.60
C PHE A 159 -7.87 -15.97 7.59
N ARG A 160 -7.30 -14.88 7.10
CA ARG A 160 -6.66 -13.82 7.90
C ARG A 160 -7.48 -12.54 7.81
N SER A 161 -7.29 -11.61 8.73
CA SER A 161 -7.98 -10.29 8.73
C SER A 161 -9.49 -10.44 8.51
N MET A 162 -10.10 -11.43 9.20
CA MET A 162 -11.52 -11.75 9.02
C MET A 162 -12.45 -10.71 9.64
N ASP A 163 -11.91 -9.83 10.46
CA ASP A 163 -12.55 -8.71 11.14
C ASP A 163 -12.74 -7.49 10.23
N ILE A 164 -12.02 -7.41 9.10
CA ILE A 164 -12.09 -6.31 8.12
C ILE A 164 -12.44 -6.83 6.72
N GLY A 165 -12.93 -5.94 5.86
CA GLY A 165 -13.26 -6.24 4.47
C GLY A 165 -12.08 -6.11 3.51
N ALA A 166 -12.32 -6.48 2.25
CA ALA A 166 -11.33 -6.41 1.17
C ALA A 166 -10.82 -4.97 0.92
N VAL A 167 -11.61 -3.95 1.27
CA VAL A 167 -11.17 -2.54 1.15
C VAL A 167 -10.00 -2.28 2.08
N HIS A 168 -10.11 -2.57 3.36
CA HIS A 168 -9.06 -2.31 4.34
C HIS A 168 -7.94 -3.35 4.33
N ASP A 169 -8.21 -4.60 3.88
CA ASP A 169 -7.16 -5.61 3.78
C ASP A 169 -6.34 -5.49 2.49
N LEU A 170 -7.01 -5.29 1.35
CA LEU A 170 -6.39 -5.32 0.02
C LEU A 170 -6.38 -3.95 -0.67
N MET A 171 -7.56 -3.32 -0.87
CA MET A 171 -7.69 -2.13 -1.71
C MET A 171 -6.93 -0.92 -1.15
N ILE A 172 -6.75 -0.84 0.16
CA ILE A 172 -6.04 0.28 0.81
C ILE A 172 -4.60 0.43 0.30
N HIS A 173 -3.95 -0.67 -0.09
CA HIS A 173 -2.64 -0.60 -0.74
C HIS A 173 -2.71 0.13 -2.08
N ASP A 174 -3.70 -0.20 -2.91
CA ASP A 174 -3.86 0.41 -4.23
C ASP A 174 -4.40 1.84 -4.13
N ILE A 175 -5.24 2.14 -3.11
CA ILE A 175 -5.64 3.51 -2.79
C ILE A 175 -4.40 4.36 -2.49
N ASP A 176 -3.48 3.90 -1.66
CA ASP A 176 -2.24 4.61 -1.36
C ASP A 176 -1.39 4.84 -2.63
N LEU A 177 -1.22 3.80 -3.46
CA LEU A 177 -0.45 3.90 -4.71
C LEU A 177 -1.06 4.90 -5.69
N VAL A 178 -2.39 4.89 -5.87
CA VAL A 178 -3.04 5.81 -6.81
C VAL A 178 -3.06 7.25 -6.30
N LEU A 179 -3.17 7.48 -4.99
CA LEU A 179 -2.99 8.81 -4.40
C LEU A 179 -1.60 9.37 -4.68
N ALA A 180 -0.57 8.53 -4.58
CA ALA A 180 0.81 8.90 -4.87
C ALA A 180 1.07 9.21 -6.35
N LEU A 181 0.35 8.55 -7.27
CA LEU A 181 0.47 8.78 -8.71
C LEU A 181 -0.36 9.97 -9.18
N ALA A 182 -1.61 10.10 -8.71
CA ALA A 182 -2.51 11.18 -9.12
C ALA A 182 -2.10 12.55 -8.58
N ARG A 183 -1.46 12.60 -7.39
CA ARG A 183 -0.97 13.82 -6.73
C ARG A 183 -2.03 14.92 -6.63
N SER A 184 -3.27 14.55 -6.38
CA SER A 184 -4.43 15.45 -6.31
C SER A 184 -5.44 14.90 -5.30
N PRO A 185 -6.25 15.75 -4.67
CA PRO A 185 -7.34 15.29 -3.82
C PRO A 185 -8.39 14.51 -4.62
N VAL A 186 -9.07 13.57 -3.91
CA VAL A 186 -10.21 12.82 -4.48
C VAL A 186 -11.48 13.63 -4.27
N ASP A 187 -12.10 14.05 -5.36
CA ASP A 187 -13.39 14.73 -5.39
C ASP A 187 -14.53 13.73 -5.11
N ARG A 188 -14.65 12.67 -5.95
CA ARG A 188 -15.76 11.73 -5.90
C ARG A 188 -15.30 10.29 -5.80
N VAL A 189 -16.08 9.49 -5.04
CA VAL A 189 -15.91 8.04 -4.89
C VAL A 189 -17.22 7.36 -5.26
N GLU A 190 -17.17 6.39 -6.15
CA GLU A 190 -18.26 5.48 -6.48
C GLU A 190 -17.77 4.05 -6.30
N ALA A 191 -18.50 3.23 -5.54
CA ALA A 191 -18.09 1.85 -5.31
C ALA A 191 -19.29 0.93 -5.12
N PHE A 192 -19.08 -0.33 -5.47
CA PHE A 192 -20.00 -1.43 -5.18
C PHE A 192 -19.20 -2.67 -4.81
N GLY A 193 -19.82 -3.59 -4.07
CA GLY A 193 -19.14 -4.77 -3.60
C GLY A 193 -20.08 -5.89 -3.20
N ALA A 194 -19.49 -7.05 -2.95
CA ALA A 194 -20.20 -8.25 -2.54
C ALA A 194 -19.52 -8.88 -1.31
N SER A 195 -20.34 -9.35 -0.38
CA SER A 195 -19.96 -10.23 0.72
C SER A 195 -20.28 -11.67 0.35
N ILE A 196 -19.29 -12.52 0.17
CA ILE A 196 -19.44 -13.89 -0.34
C ILE A 196 -19.16 -14.92 0.75
N VAL A 197 -18.04 -14.77 1.45
CA VAL A 197 -17.57 -15.76 2.46
C VAL A 197 -17.69 -15.18 3.87
N GLY A 198 -17.45 -13.90 4.02
CA GLY A 198 -17.38 -13.23 5.32
C GLY A 198 -18.61 -12.38 5.66
N GLY A 199 -18.51 -11.59 6.73
CA GLY A 199 -19.50 -10.59 7.11
C GLY A 199 -19.15 -9.17 6.64
N CYS A 200 -18.03 -9.02 5.95
CA CYS A 200 -17.59 -7.81 5.28
C CYS A 200 -17.50 -8.07 3.77
N GLU A 201 -17.26 -7.04 3.00
CA GLU A 201 -17.09 -7.16 1.56
C GLU A 201 -15.85 -8.01 1.21
N ASP A 202 -16.02 -8.96 0.28
CA ASP A 202 -14.97 -9.85 -0.21
C ASP A 202 -14.46 -9.45 -1.59
N ALA A 203 -15.33 -8.83 -2.40
CA ALA A 203 -15.02 -8.32 -3.73
C ALA A 203 -15.58 -6.90 -3.87
N VAL A 204 -14.76 -5.95 -4.33
CA VAL A 204 -15.12 -4.53 -4.45
C VAL A 204 -14.55 -3.96 -5.74
N GLN A 205 -15.38 -3.13 -6.39
CA GLN A 205 -15.00 -2.23 -7.47
C GLN A 205 -15.19 -0.80 -6.98
N ALA A 206 -14.20 0.05 -7.20
CA ALA A 206 -14.28 1.46 -6.82
C ALA A 206 -13.75 2.34 -7.95
N ARG A 207 -14.41 3.47 -8.19
CA ARG A 207 -13.95 4.56 -9.04
C ARG A 207 -13.67 5.78 -8.19
N LEU A 208 -12.46 6.30 -8.30
CA LEU A 208 -12.04 7.56 -7.71
C LEU A 208 -11.90 8.60 -8.82
N VAL A 209 -12.52 9.76 -8.65
CA VAL A 209 -12.36 10.91 -9.54
C VAL A 209 -11.59 11.98 -8.77
N PHE A 210 -10.48 12.45 -9.33
CA PHE A 210 -9.61 13.43 -8.70
C PHE A 210 -9.91 14.85 -9.20
N GLU A 211 -9.62 15.86 -8.38
CA GLU A 211 -9.85 17.27 -8.73
C GLU A 211 -9.09 17.71 -9.99
N ASN A 212 -7.92 17.12 -10.26
CA ASN A 212 -7.14 17.38 -11.48
C ASN A 212 -7.68 16.64 -12.72
N GLY A 213 -8.83 15.97 -12.62
CA GLY A 213 -9.47 15.22 -13.71
C GLY A 213 -8.92 13.80 -13.91
N CYS A 214 -7.93 13.36 -13.16
CA CYS A 214 -7.49 11.96 -13.16
C CYS A 214 -8.62 11.05 -12.67
N ILE A 215 -8.71 9.85 -13.23
CA ILE A 215 -9.66 8.81 -12.80
C ILE A 215 -8.87 7.56 -12.42
N ALA A 216 -9.22 6.92 -11.31
CA ALA A 216 -8.69 5.62 -10.94
C ALA A 216 -9.82 4.61 -10.76
N ASP A 217 -9.71 3.47 -11.43
CA ASP A 217 -10.57 2.30 -11.26
C ASP A 217 -9.80 1.23 -10.47
N LEU A 218 -10.35 0.83 -9.32
CA LEU A 218 -9.73 -0.11 -8.40
C LEU A 218 -10.58 -1.37 -8.26
N THR A 219 -9.91 -2.52 -8.30
CA THR A 219 -10.53 -3.83 -8.07
C THR A 219 -9.81 -4.53 -6.94
N ALA A 220 -10.52 -4.87 -5.87
CA ALA A 220 -10.03 -5.75 -4.82
C ALA A 220 -10.95 -6.97 -4.70
N ASN A 221 -10.35 -8.18 -4.67
CA ASN A 221 -11.12 -9.41 -4.53
C ASN A 221 -10.26 -10.45 -3.77
N ARG A 222 -10.74 -10.88 -2.60
CA ARG A 222 -10.05 -11.88 -1.76
C ARG A 222 -10.61 -13.31 -1.90
N VAL A 223 -11.47 -13.54 -2.90
CA VAL A 223 -12.04 -14.85 -3.23
C VAL A 223 -11.71 -15.27 -4.67
N CYS A 224 -10.62 -14.76 -5.21
CA CYS A 224 -10.13 -15.10 -6.54
C CYS A 224 -9.07 -16.22 -6.44
N PRO A 225 -9.20 -17.32 -7.22
CA PRO A 225 -8.24 -18.43 -7.13
C PRO A 225 -6.83 -18.08 -7.63
N GLN A 226 -6.70 -17.05 -8.47
CA GLN A 226 -5.43 -16.63 -9.02
C GLN A 226 -5.01 -15.26 -8.45
N PRO A 227 -3.85 -15.16 -7.79
CA PRO A 227 -3.35 -13.89 -7.29
C PRO A 227 -2.97 -12.96 -8.45
N ARG A 228 -3.30 -11.66 -8.31
CA ARG A 228 -2.90 -10.62 -9.27
C ARG A 228 -2.66 -9.32 -8.52
N ARG A 229 -1.63 -8.59 -8.90
CA ARG A 229 -1.32 -7.25 -8.40
C ARG A 229 -0.79 -6.42 -9.56
N THR A 230 -1.68 -5.68 -10.21
CA THR A 230 -1.32 -4.93 -11.42
C THR A 230 -1.76 -3.49 -11.34
N LEU A 231 -0.97 -2.61 -11.98
CA LEU A 231 -1.28 -1.21 -12.21
C LEU A 231 -1.12 -0.92 -13.70
N GLN A 232 -2.15 -0.31 -14.31
CA GLN A 232 -2.06 0.29 -15.64
C GLN A 232 -2.22 1.80 -15.48
N VAL A 233 -1.29 2.57 -16.04
CA VAL A 233 -1.31 4.03 -15.93
C VAL A 233 -1.24 4.66 -17.32
N TRP A 234 -2.26 5.42 -17.69
CA TRP A 234 -2.27 6.30 -18.85
C TRP A 234 -1.86 7.69 -18.41
N SER A 235 -0.88 8.25 -19.08
CA SER A 235 -0.32 9.57 -18.80
C SER A 235 -0.20 10.40 -20.08
N ASP A 236 0.31 11.60 -19.97
CA ASP A 236 0.65 12.47 -21.10
C ASP A 236 1.81 11.91 -21.96
N THR A 237 2.54 10.92 -21.45
CA THR A 237 3.69 10.33 -22.16
C THR A 237 3.43 8.95 -22.74
N GLY A 238 2.27 8.35 -22.50
CA GLY A 238 1.89 7.02 -22.97
C GLY A 238 1.17 6.18 -21.93
N CYS A 239 1.20 4.87 -22.11
CA CYS A 239 0.63 3.90 -21.19
C CYS A 239 1.72 3.01 -20.58
N ILE A 240 1.56 2.65 -19.33
CA ILE A 240 2.47 1.75 -18.60
C ILE A 240 1.65 0.69 -17.94
N ASP A 241 1.96 -0.58 -18.18
CA ASP A 241 1.44 -1.74 -17.46
C ASP A 241 2.52 -2.26 -16.50
N ALA A 242 2.18 -2.42 -15.23
CA ALA A 242 3.06 -2.94 -14.20
C ALA A 242 2.43 -4.14 -13.49
N ASP A 243 3.11 -5.27 -13.48
CA ASP A 243 2.80 -6.42 -12.64
C ASP A 243 3.70 -6.39 -11.40
N LEU A 244 3.13 -5.96 -10.27
CA LEU A 244 3.85 -5.85 -8.99
C LEU A 244 4.23 -7.20 -8.40
N HIS A 245 3.53 -8.28 -8.80
CA HIS A 245 3.80 -9.63 -8.33
C HIS A 245 4.92 -10.30 -9.14
N GLN A 246 4.88 -10.14 -10.48
CA GLN A 246 5.90 -10.68 -11.38
C GLN A 246 7.10 -9.73 -11.56
N ARG A 247 7.01 -8.51 -11.04
CA ARG A 247 8.05 -7.47 -11.13
C ARG A 247 8.36 -7.06 -12.57
N LYS A 248 7.33 -6.96 -13.40
CA LYS A 248 7.46 -6.58 -14.81
C LYS A 248 6.79 -5.24 -15.09
N ILE A 249 7.40 -4.48 -16.00
CA ILE A 249 6.85 -3.22 -16.50
C ILE A 249 6.91 -3.27 -18.02
N THR A 250 5.78 -2.95 -18.66
CA THR A 250 5.67 -2.77 -20.09
C THR A 250 5.25 -1.32 -20.37
N GLU A 251 6.09 -0.59 -21.08
CA GLU A 251 5.83 0.79 -21.48
C GLU A 251 5.40 0.83 -22.94
N PHE A 252 4.31 1.52 -23.21
CA PHE A 252 3.79 1.81 -24.54
C PHE A 252 3.94 3.32 -24.79
N ARG A 253 4.87 3.70 -25.65
CA ARG A 253 5.20 5.10 -25.95
C ARG A 253 4.94 5.43 -27.42
N PRO A 254 4.61 6.69 -27.77
CA PRO A 254 4.60 7.11 -29.16
C PRO A 254 5.95 6.83 -29.80
N GLY A 255 5.95 6.13 -30.96
CA GLY A 255 7.13 5.89 -31.75
C GLY A 255 7.54 7.13 -32.58
N ALA A 256 8.71 7.07 -33.20
CA ALA A 256 9.30 8.19 -33.96
C ALA A 256 8.36 8.74 -35.04
N ALA A 257 7.62 7.88 -35.73
CA ALA A 257 6.69 8.30 -36.79
C ALA A 257 5.52 9.13 -36.22
N LEU A 258 4.91 8.69 -35.09
CA LEU A 258 3.86 9.48 -34.42
C LEU A 258 4.40 10.82 -33.91
N LEU A 259 5.60 10.83 -33.34
CA LEU A 259 6.24 12.07 -32.87
C LEU A 259 6.58 13.02 -34.02
N ALA A 260 6.83 12.50 -35.23
CA ALA A 260 7.01 13.29 -36.46
C ALA A 260 5.68 13.75 -37.08
N GLY A 261 4.52 13.40 -36.50
CA GLY A 261 3.20 13.78 -37.01
C GLY A 261 2.64 12.84 -38.05
N GLU A 262 3.26 11.69 -38.33
CA GLU A 262 2.68 10.69 -39.22
C GLU A 262 1.58 9.91 -38.48
N LEU A 263 0.36 9.92 -39.02
CA LEU A 263 -0.77 9.18 -38.44
C LEU A 263 -1.04 7.93 -39.28
N PRO A 264 -1.12 6.73 -38.64
CA PRO A 264 -1.52 5.49 -39.31
C PRO A 264 -2.87 5.60 -40.03
N TYR A 265 -3.80 6.40 -39.46
CA TYR A 265 -5.10 6.68 -40.05
C TYR A 265 -4.97 7.35 -41.41
N ASP A 266 -4.16 8.39 -41.54
CA ASP A 266 -3.98 9.12 -42.80
C ASP A 266 -3.35 8.24 -43.88
N LEU A 267 -2.42 7.37 -43.50
CA LEU A 267 -1.82 6.38 -44.40
C LEU A 267 -2.87 5.34 -44.85
N ALA A 268 -3.76 4.89 -43.96
CA ALA A 268 -4.79 3.94 -44.30
C ALA A 268 -5.88 4.49 -45.22
N MET A 269 -6.06 5.82 -45.25
CA MET A 269 -7.03 6.51 -46.12
C MET A 269 -6.49 6.82 -47.50
N GLN A 270 -5.22 6.57 -47.76
CA GLN A 270 -4.63 6.80 -49.11
C GLN A 270 -5.12 5.74 -50.14
N PRO A 271 -5.35 6.12 -51.37
CA PRO A 271 -5.67 5.16 -52.43
C PRO A 271 -4.58 4.08 -52.56
N GLY A 272 -4.96 2.82 -52.54
CA GLY A 272 -4.02 1.70 -52.63
C GLY A 272 -3.29 1.35 -51.34
N ALA A 273 -3.75 1.84 -50.14
CA ALA A 273 -3.15 1.51 -48.87
C ALA A 273 -3.19 0.00 -48.56
N GLU A 274 -2.05 -0.56 -48.22
CA GLU A 274 -1.92 -1.97 -47.82
C GLU A 274 -2.19 -2.12 -46.30
N ILE A 275 -3.44 -2.31 -45.93
CA ILE A 275 -3.87 -2.39 -44.51
C ILE A 275 -3.14 -3.50 -43.73
N ALA A 276 -2.82 -4.65 -44.36
CA ALA A 276 -2.08 -5.71 -43.69
C ALA A 276 -0.68 -5.26 -43.26
N SER A 277 0.03 -4.53 -44.12
CA SER A 277 1.34 -3.94 -43.80
C SER A 277 1.23 -2.88 -42.71
N LEU A 278 0.21 -2.02 -42.74
CA LEU A 278 0.01 -0.99 -41.73
C LEU A 278 -0.27 -1.60 -40.33
N LYS A 279 -1.03 -2.69 -40.27
CA LYS A 279 -1.27 -3.41 -38.96
C LYS A 279 0.05 -3.88 -38.35
N GLN A 280 0.96 -4.41 -39.12
CA GLN A 280 2.27 -4.84 -38.67
C GLN A 280 3.10 -3.65 -38.17
N GLN A 281 3.07 -2.54 -38.92
CA GLN A 281 3.83 -1.33 -38.59
C GLN A 281 3.37 -0.64 -37.29
N ILE A 282 2.15 -0.91 -36.76
CA ILE A 282 1.64 -0.25 -35.54
C ILE A 282 2.65 -0.39 -34.40
N PHE A 283 3.13 -1.61 -34.14
CA PHE A 283 4.05 -1.89 -33.03
C PHE A 283 5.54 -1.92 -33.43
N GLU A 284 5.85 -1.71 -34.70
CA GLU A 284 7.24 -1.60 -35.18
C GLU A 284 7.68 -0.14 -35.36
N ARG A 285 6.73 0.75 -35.70
CA ARG A 285 7.03 2.11 -36.14
C ARG A 285 6.28 3.19 -35.35
N PHE A 286 5.00 2.96 -35.04
CA PHE A 286 4.12 3.97 -34.44
C PHE A 286 4.06 3.92 -32.95
N ILE A 287 4.16 2.73 -32.35
CA ILE A 287 4.17 2.51 -30.91
C ILE A 287 5.45 1.77 -30.53
N THR A 288 6.24 2.37 -29.65
CA THR A 288 7.40 1.70 -29.06
C THR A 288 6.94 0.94 -27.82
N ILE A 289 7.24 -0.36 -27.76
CA ILE A 289 7.00 -1.21 -26.61
C ILE A 289 8.35 -1.51 -25.96
N THR A 290 8.47 -1.24 -24.66
CA THR A 290 9.66 -1.56 -23.88
C THR A 290 9.27 -2.41 -22.67
N GLU A 291 9.79 -3.61 -22.59
CA GLU A 291 9.61 -4.48 -21.43
C GLU A 291 10.87 -4.44 -20.54
N THR A 292 10.66 -4.29 -19.24
CA THR A 292 11.75 -4.26 -18.28
C THR A 292 11.35 -4.95 -17.00
N ASP A 293 12.29 -5.68 -16.39
CA ASP A 293 12.13 -6.23 -15.05
C ASP A 293 12.52 -5.18 -14.00
N ALA A 294 11.84 -5.21 -12.87
CA ALA A 294 12.24 -4.44 -11.70
C ALA A 294 13.26 -5.22 -10.86
N ALA A 295 14.00 -4.52 -10.00
CA ALA A 295 14.97 -5.11 -9.09
C ALA A 295 14.35 -6.19 -8.18
N ALA A 296 15.17 -7.12 -7.71
CA ALA A 296 14.74 -8.21 -6.84
C ALA A 296 14.68 -7.81 -5.36
N ASP A 297 14.87 -6.54 -5.03
CA ASP A 297 14.93 -6.03 -3.67
C ASP A 297 13.65 -6.33 -2.88
N ASP A 298 13.81 -6.57 -1.59
CA ASP A 298 12.69 -6.83 -0.69
C ASP A 298 12.07 -5.52 -0.22
N ALA A 299 10.79 -5.34 -0.54
CA ALA A 299 10.06 -4.11 -0.22
C ALA A 299 9.96 -3.85 1.29
N LEU A 300 9.81 -4.90 2.12
CA LEU A 300 9.75 -4.74 3.58
C LEU A 300 11.10 -4.29 4.16
N THR A 301 12.19 -4.84 3.63
CA THR A 301 13.54 -4.39 4.00
C THR A 301 13.75 -2.92 3.65
N ALA A 302 13.33 -2.51 2.44
CA ALA A 302 13.43 -1.11 2.00
C ALA A 302 12.57 -0.17 2.85
N GLU A 303 11.37 -0.59 3.25
CA GLU A 303 10.48 0.17 4.14
C GLU A 303 11.10 0.40 5.51
N LEU A 304 11.62 -0.67 6.15
CA LEU A 304 12.27 -0.59 7.47
C LEU A 304 13.53 0.26 7.41
N ALA A 305 14.33 0.13 6.34
CA ALA A 305 15.52 0.96 6.12
C ALA A 305 15.15 2.45 5.94
N SER A 306 14.08 2.74 5.19
CA SER A 306 13.57 4.10 5.01
C SER A 306 13.12 4.72 6.32
N PHE A 307 12.40 3.96 7.16
CA PHE A 307 11.99 4.42 8.49
C PHE A 307 13.21 4.72 9.37
N ALA A 308 14.15 3.77 9.48
CA ALA A 308 15.37 3.97 10.27
C ALA A 308 16.19 5.19 9.81
N ALA A 309 16.28 5.41 8.49
CA ALA A 309 16.94 6.58 7.93
C ALA A 309 16.21 7.87 8.29
N SER A 310 14.88 7.92 8.21
CA SER A 310 14.10 9.10 8.58
C SER A 310 14.27 9.46 10.05
N VAL A 311 14.31 8.47 10.94
CA VAL A 311 14.57 8.68 12.39
C VAL A 311 15.97 9.24 12.63
N ARG A 312 17.00 8.66 11.99
CA ARG A 312 18.39 9.12 12.16
C ARG A 312 18.63 10.55 11.70
N HIS A 313 18.02 10.89 10.57
CA HIS A 313 18.26 12.19 9.93
C HIS A 313 17.22 13.25 10.30
N GLY A 314 16.21 12.91 11.10
CA GLY A 314 15.12 13.81 11.46
C GLY A 314 14.32 14.28 10.24
N THR A 315 14.19 13.42 9.21
CA THR A 315 13.46 13.74 7.98
C THR A 315 12.04 13.16 8.00
N THR A 316 11.15 13.74 7.20
CA THR A 316 9.80 13.20 7.01
C THR A 316 9.87 11.81 6.40
N PRO A 317 9.17 10.80 6.96
CA PRO A 317 9.10 9.47 6.38
C PRO A 317 8.53 9.45 4.95
N ALA A 318 8.95 8.48 4.15
CA ALA A 318 8.49 8.32 2.77
C ALA A 318 6.98 8.07 2.66
N VAL A 319 6.39 7.42 3.67
CA VAL A 319 4.94 7.24 3.84
C VAL A 319 4.58 7.75 5.23
N ASP A 320 4.35 9.04 5.35
CA ASP A 320 4.03 9.68 6.61
C ASP A 320 2.58 9.44 7.05
N GLY A 321 2.29 9.81 8.30
CA GLY A 321 0.95 9.67 8.87
C GLY A 321 -0.13 10.41 8.08
N ALA A 322 0.17 11.57 7.47
CA ALA A 322 -0.81 12.34 6.72
C ALA A 322 -1.20 11.65 5.40
N GLN A 323 -0.24 11.07 4.70
CA GLN A 323 -0.48 10.29 3.49
C GLN A 323 -1.31 9.03 3.80
N ALA A 324 -0.96 8.32 4.85
CA ALA A 324 -1.70 7.13 5.28
C ALA A 324 -3.12 7.47 5.78
N LEU A 325 -3.29 8.61 6.46
CA LEU A 325 -4.61 9.10 6.86
C LEU A 325 -5.47 9.45 5.62
N ALA A 326 -4.88 10.01 4.57
CA ALA A 326 -5.58 10.24 3.32
C ALA A 326 -6.07 8.92 2.70
N ALA A 327 -5.22 7.88 2.67
CA ALA A 327 -5.62 6.55 2.20
C ALA A 327 -6.73 5.94 3.07
N LEU A 328 -6.65 6.07 4.39
CA LEU A 328 -7.67 5.58 5.32
C LEU A 328 -9.02 6.29 5.12
N ARG A 329 -9.01 7.61 4.91
CA ARG A 329 -10.23 8.40 4.61
C ARG A 329 -10.89 7.94 3.31
N ILE A 330 -10.12 7.70 2.26
CA ILE A 330 -10.66 7.21 0.99
C ILE A 330 -11.19 5.78 1.13
N ALA A 331 -10.48 4.90 1.85
CA ALA A 331 -10.98 3.56 2.16
C ALA A 331 -12.34 3.61 2.89
N GLY A 332 -12.51 4.52 3.86
CA GLY A 332 -13.78 4.76 4.53
C GLY A 332 -14.89 5.20 3.58
N ARG A 333 -14.61 6.15 2.66
CA ARG A 333 -15.56 6.59 1.61
C ARG A 333 -15.94 5.45 0.66
N VAL A 334 -15.00 4.57 0.31
CA VAL A 334 -15.27 3.38 -0.51
C VAL A 334 -16.23 2.44 0.22
N VAL A 335 -15.97 2.13 1.50
CA VAL A 335 -16.86 1.27 2.31
C VAL A 335 -18.26 1.88 2.44
N GLU A 336 -18.36 3.18 2.68
CA GLU A 336 -19.64 3.89 2.74
C GLU A 336 -20.40 3.80 1.42
N SER A 337 -19.71 3.99 0.28
CA SER A 337 -20.30 3.86 -1.05
C SER A 337 -20.82 2.44 -1.32
N VAL A 338 -20.04 1.41 -0.93
CA VAL A 338 -20.46 0.00 -1.04
C VAL A 338 -21.70 -0.28 -0.19
N GLN A 339 -21.76 0.26 1.03
CA GLN A 339 -22.92 0.07 1.93
C GLN A 339 -24.18 0.78 1.45
N ASN A 340 -24.04 1.91 0.76
CA ASN A 340 -25.14 2.68 0.21
C ASN A 340 -25.60 2.20 -1.18
N HIS A 341 -24.84 1.31 -1.82
CA HIS A 341 -25.19 0.78 -3.13
C HIS A 341 -26.43 -0.13 -3.05
N ARG A 342 -27.34 0.04 -4.00
CA ARG A 342 -28.60 -0.72 -4.04
C ARG A 342 -28.65 -1.62 -5.26
N TRP A 343 -28.55 -2.93 -5.02
CA TRP A 343 -28.79 -3.92 -6.05
C TRP A 343 -30.27 -4.03 -6.35
N ASP A 344 -30.66 -4.17 -7.62
CA ASP A 344 -32.07 -4.23 -8.07
C ASP A 344 -32.92 -3.01 -7.59
N GLY A 345 -32.25 -1.88 -7.26
CA GLY A 345 -32.90 -0.66 -6.78
C GLY A 345 -33.45 -0.74 -5.35
N VAL A 346 -33.18 -1.81 -4.60
CA VAL A 346 -33.62 -2.01 -3.21
C VAL A 346 -32.46 -2.08 -2.23
N ALA A 347 -32.67 -1.64 -0.99
CA ALA A 347 -31.64 -1.58 0.03
C ALA A 347 -31.04 -2.97 0.39
N ASP A 348 -31.85 -4.02 0.29
CA ASP A 348 -31.47 -5.41 0.57
C ASP A 348 -31.30 -6.24 -0.70
N GLY A 349 -31.05 -5.61 -1.84
CA GLY A 349 -30.77 -6.27 -3.12
C GLY A 349 -29.61 -7.28 -2.99
N ARG A 350 -29.76 -8.41 -3.68
CA ARG A 350 -28.82 -9.53 -3.54
C ARG A 350 -27.77 -9.54 -4.62
N ILE A 351 -26.53 -9.84 -4.21
CA ILE A 351 -25.50 -10.24 -5.13
C ILE A 351 -24.88 -11.57 -4.63
N GLY A 352 -24.94 -12.60 -5.47
CA GLY A 352 -24.47 -13.94 -5.14
C GLY A 352 -25.45 -14.75 -4.26
N PRO A 353 -25.22 -16.06 -4.12
CA PRO A 353 -26.17 -16.99 -3.51
C PRO A 353 -26.33 -16.85 -1.99
N HIS A 354 -25.37 -16.24 -1.30
CA HIS A 354 -25.31 -16.19 0.16
C HIS A 354 -25.38 -14.80 0.78
N ALA A 355 -25.43 -13.73 -0.01
CA ALA A 355 -25.37 -12.35 0.48
C ALA A 355 -26.42 -12.01 1.55
N HIS A 356 -27.57 -12.69 1.56
CA HIS A 356 -28.66 -12.44 2.51
C HIS A 356 -28.55 -13.17 3.86
N ALA A 357 -27.95 -14.36 3.89
CA ALA A 357 -27.94 -15.21 5.08
C ALA A 357 -26.98 -14.70 6.16
N ILE A 358 -25.96 -13.91 5.79
CA ILE A 358 -24.90 -13.45 6.66
C ILE A 358 -25.32 -12.20 7.44
N HIS A 359 -26.07 -11.28 6.82
CA HIS A 359 -26.53 -10.05 7.47
C HIS A 359 -27.62 -10.30 8.52
N THR A 360 -28.49 -11.31 8.36
CA THR A 360 -29.57 -11.62 9.33
C THR A 360 -29.06 -12.25 10.62
N LYS A 361 -27.95 -12.98 10.61
CA LYS A 361 -27.39 -13.63 11.83
C LYS A 361 -26.62 -12.67 12.75
N ARG A 362 -26.06 -11.56 12.23
CA ARG A 362 -25.32 -10.57 13.05
C ARG A 362 -26.22 -9.51 13.71
N ARG A 363 -27.47 -9.31 13.24
CA ARG A 363 -28.44 -8.41 13.88
C ARG A 363 -29.16 -9.06 15.08
N ALA A 364 -29.00 -10.36 15.28
CA ALA A 364 -29.65 -11.13 16.35
C ALA A 364 -28.69 -11.58 17.48
N ALA A 365 -27.42 -11.18 17.45
CA ALA A 365 -26.41 -11.38 18.48
C ALA A 365 -25.85 -10.04 18.97
#